data_3f708c7028f9a130641248cbd5935b9b
#
_entry.id   3f708c7028f9a130641248cbd5935b9b
#
_cell.length_a   1.000
_cell.length_b   1.000
_cell.length_c   1.000
_cell.angle_alpha   90.00
_cell.angle_beta   90.00
_cell.angle_gamma   90.00
#
_symmetry.space_group_name_H-M   'P 1'
#
loop_
_entity.id
_entity.type
_entity.pdbx_description
1 polymer ?
#
loop_
_entity_poly.entity_id
_entity_poly.type
_entity_poly.pdbx_seq_one_letter_code
_entity_poly.pdbx_strand_id
1 'polypeptide(L)'
;MKLPSTLFAFVLALAVAWPASAQQTPTLYKRLGGYDAIAAVTDDFLGRLSADPTFARFFGGHSTDSLKKLRQNVVDQLCAATGGPCVYVGRDMKTSHAGLGITEIDWDISVKHLVATLDKFSVPAKEKDEVLAAISSLKKDIVEKA
;
A
#
# COMPACT_ATOMS: atom_id res chain seq x y z
N MET A 1 -58.70 5.19 -62.90
CA MET A 1 -58.35 4.41 -61.72
C MET A 1 -56.90 4.72 -61.35
N LYS A 2 -56.68 5.59 -60.31
CA LYS A 2 -55.35 6.09 -59.91
C LYS A 2 -54.93 5.36 -58.61
N LEU A 3 -53.81 4.64 -58.66
CA LEU A 3 -53.19 4.01 -57.47
C LEU A 3 -52.40 5.08 -56.70
N PRO A 4 -52.45 5.12 -55.36
CA PRO A 4 -51.59 5.99 -54.58
C PRO A 4 -50.23 5.32 -54.27
N SER A 5 -49.16 6.04 -54.55
CA SER A 5 -47.79 5.74 -54.16
C SER A 5 -47.57 5.88 -52.65
N THR A 6 -47.33 4.78 -51.96
CA THR A 6 -46.92 4.75 -50.57
C THR A 6 -45.42 4.98 -50.48
N LEU A 7 -45.02 6.16 -49.98
CA LEU A 7 -43.64 6.47 -49.60
C LEU A 7 -43.28 5.74 -48.28
N PHE A 8 -42.41 4.74 -48.35
CA PHE A 8 -41.80 4.10 -47.18
C PHE A 8 -40.64 4.96 -46.72
N ALA A 9 -40.82 5.66 -45.59
CA ALA A 9 -39.77 6.41 -44.95
C ALA A 9 -38.89 5.42 -44.15
N PHE A 10 -37.66 5.22 -44.59
CA PHE A 10 -36.65 4.46 -43.90
C PHE A 10 -36.04 5.33 -42.82
N VAL A 11 -36.42 5.11 -41.56
CA VAL A 11 -35.79 5.78 -40.40
C VAL A 11 -34.49 5.01 -40.07
N LEU A 12 -33.34 5.58 -40.45
CA LEU A 12 -32.03 5.09 -40.14
C LEU A 12 -31.71 5.44 -38.68
N ALA A 13 -31.90 4.53 -37.75
CA ALA A 13 -31.51 4.71 -36.35
C ALA A 13 -29.97 4.65 -36.25
N LEU A 14 -29.30 5.81 -36.09
CA LEU A 14 -27.91 5.89 -35.73
C LEU A 14 -27.77 5.42 -34.27
N ALA A 15 -27.26 4.21 -34.05
CA ALA A 15 -26.82 3.72 -32.75
C ALA A 15 -25.52 4.46 -32.39
N VAL A 16 -25.62 5.46 -31.50
CA VAL A 16 -24.44 6.11 -30.89
C VAL A 16 -23.87 5.13 -29.88
N ALA A 17 -22.81 4.42 -30.26
CA ALA A 17 -22.03 3.60 -29.35
C ALA A 17 -21.24 4.54 -28.43
N TRP A 18 -21.67 4.70 -27.17
CA TRP A 18 -20.87 5.33 -26.14
C TRP A 18 -19.65 4.45 -25.84
N PRO A 19 -18.42 5.04 -25.81
CA PRO A 19 -17.26 4.28 -25.39
C PRO A 19 -17.50 3.81 -23.94
N ALA A 20 -17.48 2.50 -23.72
CA ALA A 20 -17.46 1.93 -22.41
C ALA A 20 -16.16 2.43 -21.72
N SER A 21 -16.27 3.36 -20.77
CA SER A 21 -15.15 3.77 -19.93
C SER A 21 -14.64 2.51 -19.22
N ALA A 22 -13.46 2.07 -19.59
CA ALA A 22 -12.77 1.00 -18.89
C ALA A 22 -12.65 1.43 -17.42
N GLN A 23 -13.40 0.79 -16.54
CA GLN A 23 -13.32 1.03 -15.10
C GLN A 23 -11.90 0.65 -14.65
N GLN A 24 -11.08 1.65 -14.36
CA GLN A 24 -9.75 1.43 -13.81
C GLN A 24 -9.91 0.74 -12.45
N THR A 25 -9.24 -0.40 -12.28
CA THR A 25 -9.19 -1.09 -10.99
C THR A 25 -8.67 -0.11 -9.93
N PRO A 26 -9.36 0.04 -8.78
CA PRO A 26 -8.89 0.91 -7.72
C PRO A 26 -7.46 0.58 -7.28
N THR A 27 -6.65 1.59 -6.99
CA THR A 27 -5.29 1.39 -6.47
C THR A 27 -5.33 0.57 -5.18
N LEU A 28 -4.22 -0.10 -4.83
CA LEU A 28 -4.11 -0.83 -3.56
C LEU A 28 -4.41 0.10 -2.37
N TYR A 29 -3.95 1.35 -2.42
CA TYR A 29 -4.28 2.39 -1.44
C TYR A 29 -5.79 2.52 -1.19
N LYS A 30 -6.59 2.63 -2.26
CA LYS A 30 -8.06 2.74 -2.14
C LYS A 30 -8.68 1.45 -1.60
N ARG A 31 -8.19 0.30 -2.03
CA ARG A 31 -8.68 -1.01 -1.57
C ARG A 31 -8.34 -1.30 -0.11
N LEU A 32 -7.24 -0.76 0.40
CA LEU A 32 -6.84 -0.82 1.81
C LEU A 32 -7.63 0.13 2.72
N GLY A 33 -8.43 1.05 2.16
CA GLY A 33 -9.23 2.01 2.94
C GLY A 33 -8.61 3.41 3.08
N GLY A 34 -7.55 3.70 2.33
CA GLY A 34 -6.96 5.04 2.26
C GLY A 34 -6.01 5.38 3.41
N TYR A 35 -5.76 6.68 3.60
CA TYR A 35 -4.73 7.20 4.50
C TYR A 35 -4.93 6.77 5.96
N ASP A 36 -6.15 6.90 6.50
CA ASP A 36 -6.42 6.59 7.91
C ASP A 36 -6.25 5.10 8.21
N ALA A 37 -6.62 4.22 7.27
CA ALA A 37 -6.41 2.78 7.41
C ALA A 37 -4.90 2.43 7.39
N ILE A 38 -4.13 3.04 6.47
CA ILE A 38 -2.68 2.87 6.42
C ILE A 38 -2.01 3.40 7.69
N ALA A 39 -2.46 4.55 8.21
CA ALA A 39 -1.95 5.11 9.46
C ALA A 39 -2.22 4.17 10.64
N ALA A 40 -3.43 3.61 10.76
CA ALA A 40 -3.79 2.67 11.81
C ALA A 40 -2.98 1.36 11.74
N VAL A 41 -2.80 0.82 10.54
CA VAL A 41 -1.92 -0.36 10.30
C VAL A 41 -0.48 -0.05 10.69
N THR A 42 0.03 1.13 10.32
CA THR A 42 1.39 1.55 10.68
C THR A 42 1.56 1.67 12.20
N ASP A 43 0.58 2.24 12.90
CA ASP A 43 0.62 2.39 14.35
C ASP A 43 0.67 1.04 15.06
N ASP A 44 -0.15 0.08 14.66
CA ASP A 44 -0.14 -1.27 15.23
C ASP A 44 1.18 -2.00 14.91
N PHE A 45 1.65 -1.91 13.68
CA PHE A 45 2.90 -2.55 13.26
C PHE A 45 4.10 -2.01 14.04
N LEU A 46 4.28 -0.69 14.09
CA LEU A 46 5.38 -0.07 14.85
C LEU A 46 5.24 -0.33 16.36
N GLY A 47 4.01 -0.37 16.87
CA GLY A 47 3.73 -0.76 18.26
C GLY A 47 4.20 -2.18 18.57
N ARG A 48 3.97 -3.14 17.68
CA ARG A 48 4.46 -4.52 17.83
C ARG A 48 5.97 -4.60 17.79
N LEU A 49 6.60 -3.91 16.83
CA LEU A 49 8.07 -3.90 16.72
C LEU A 49 8.70 -3.28 17.98
N SER A 50 8.20 -2.16 18.46
CA SER A 50 8.76 -1.49 19.65
C SER A 50 8.55 -2.28 20.94
N ALA A 51 7.52 -3.11 21.01
CA ALA A 51 7.24 -3.98 22.16
C ALA A 51 8.04 -5.30 22.13
N ASP A 52 8.60 -5.70 20.99
CA ASP A 52 9.37 -6.92 20.86
C ASP A 52 10.82 -6.68 21.30
N PRO A 53 11.34 -7.43 22.29
CA PRO A 53 12.73 -7.30 22.76
C PRO A 53 13.79 -7.44 21.67
N THR A 54 13.51 -8.20 20.60
CA THR A 54 14.42 -8.35 19.45
C THR A 54 14.74 -7.00 18.80
N PHE A 55 13.76 -6.09 18.78
CA PHE A 55 13.88 -4.77 18.14
C PHE A 55 14.25 -3.64 19.13
N ALA A 56 14.38 -3.93 20.42
CA ALA A 56 14.68 -2.90 21.42
C ALA A 56 15.92 -2.05 21.08
N ARG A 57 16.94 -2.68 20.44
CA ARG A 57 18.15 -1.98 19.99
C ARG A 57 17.92 -0.95 18.90
N PHE A 58 16.83 -1.06 18.13
CA PHE A 58 16.49 -0.13 17.05
C PHE A 58 15.61 1.02 17.52
N PHE A 59 14.87 0.83 18.62
CA PHE A 59 13.95 1.85 19.16
C PHE A 59 14.49 2.56 20.41
N GLY A 60 15.53 2.00 21.05
CA GLY A 60 16.14 2.58 22.24
C GLY A 60 16.82 3.91 21.95
N GLY A 61 16.69 4.88 22.90
CA GLY A 61 17.36 6.18 22.83
C GLY A 61 16.75 7.20 21.88
N HIS A 62 15.65 6.87 21.19
CA HIS A 62 14.94 7.84 20.35
C HIS A 62 14.03 8.74 21.18
N SER A 63 14.03 10.05 20.86
CA SER A 63 13.06 10.99 21.42
C SER A 63 11.66 10.74 20.88
N THR A 64 10.64 11.21 21.60
CA THR A 64 9.25 11.14 21.13
C THR A 64 9.07 11.77 19.74
N ASP A 65 9.77 12.85 19.45
CA ASP A 65 9.66 13.52 18.15
C ASP A 65 10.34 12.73 17.03
N SER A 66 11.45 12.04 17.33
CA SER A 66 12.08 11.11 16.38
C SER A 66 11.13 9.97 16.03
N LEU A 67 10.44 9.40 17.01
CA LEU A 67 9.47 8.31 16.80
C LEU A 67 8.24 8.78 16.01
N LYS A 68 7.74 9.99 16.27
CA LYS A 68 6.66 10.60 15.48
C LYS A 68 7.08 10.79 14.02
N LYS A 69 8.31 11.26 13.79
CA LYS A 69 8.84 11.42 12.42
C LYS A 69 9.03 10.10 11.72
N LEU A 70 9.53 9.08 12.42
CA LEU A 70 9.61 7.70 11.90
C LEU A 70 8.24 7.20 11.48
N ARG A 71 7.26 7.29 12.37
CA ARG A 71 5.86 6.91 12.08
C ARG A 71 5.34 7.59 10.82
N GLN A 72 5.49 8.92 10.73
CA GLN A 72 5.01 9.69 9.58
C GLN A 72 5.69 9.24 8.28
N ASN A 73 7.00 9.05 8.30
CA ASN A 73 7.74 8.55 7.13
C ASN A 73 7.22 7.18 6.67
N VAL A 74 6.94 6.26 7.59
CA VAL A 74 6.41 4.94 7.23
C VAL A 74 5.00 5.05 6.64
N VAL A 75 4.12 5.89 7.21
CA VAL A 75 2.78 6.14 6.67
C VAL A 75 2.87 6.69 5.25
N ASP A 76 3.69 7.73 5.03
CA ASP A 76 3.81 8.37 3.72
C ASP A 76 4.41 7.42 2.68
N GLN A 77 5.39 6.60 3.07
CA GLN A 77 5.98 5.60 2.21
C GLN A 77 4.96 4.53 1.79
N LEU A 78 4.21 3.98 2.74
CA LEU A 78 3.18 2.98 2.44
C LEU A 78 2.05 3.57 1.60
N CYS A 79 1.62 4.80 1.91
CA CYS A 79 0.64 5.51 1.11
C CYS A 79 1.11 5.68 -0.34
N ALA A 80 2.33 6.18 -0.57
CA ALA A 80 2.89 6.34 -1.90
C ALA A 80 3.08 5.00 -2.62
N ALA A 81 3.64 4.00 -1.94
CA ALA A 81 3.91 2.68 -2.51
C ALA A 81 2.65 1.92 -2.92
N THR A 82 1.51 2.21 -2.31
CA THR A 82 0.21 1.59 -2.62
C THR A 82 -0.62 2.39 -3.64
N GLY A 83 -0.05 3.47 -4.19
CA GLY A 83 -0.71 4.31 -5.21
C GLY A 83 -1.64 5.36 -4.61
N GLY A 84 -1.35 5.80 -3.39
CA GLY A 84 -2.00 6.94 -2.74
C GLY A 84 -1.38 8.29 -3.14
N PRO A 85 -1.96 9.41 -2.67
CA PRO A 85 -1.55 10.76 -3.06
C PRO A 85 -0.36 11.31 -2.24
N CYS A 86 0.21 10.53 -1.31
CA CYS A 86 1.28 10.99 -0.43
C CYS A 86 2.60 11.13 -1.19
N VAL A 87 3.45 12.04 -0.70
CA VAL A 87 4.81 12.22 -1.18
C VAL A 87 5.77 11.77 -0.08
N TYR A 88 6.50 10.70 -0.31
CA TYR A 88 7.55 10.27 0.61
C TYR A 88 8.80 11.14 0.45
N VAL A 89 9.14 11.85 1.51
CA VAL A 89 10.31 12.75 1.54
C VAL A 89 11.44 12.25 2.45
N GLY A 90 11.29 11.01 2.96
CA GLY A 90 12.32 10.35 3.77
C GLY A 90 13.51 9.88 2.94
N ARG A 91 14.52 9.34 3.62
CA ARG A 91 15.67 8.69 2.97
C ARG A 91 15.23 7.35 2.36
N ASP A 92 15.92 6.89 1.31
CA ASP A 92 15.70 5.54 0.77
C ASP A 92 15.98 4.46 1.83
N MET A 93 15.50 3.24 1.57
CA MET A 93 15.56 2.16 2.56
C MET A 93 17.01 1.76 2.88
N LYS A 94 17.88 1.73 1.89
CA LYS A 94 19.29 1.40 2.09
C LYS A 94 19.97 2.40 3.02
N THR A 95 19.79 3.69 2.76
CA THR A 95 20.35 4.76 3.60
C THR A 95 19.73 4.79 5.00
N SER A 96 18.42 4.54 5.11
CA SER A 96 17.71 4.56 6.39
C SER A 96 18.09 3.42 7.32
N HIS A 97 18.51 2.27 6.78
CA HIS A 97 18.82 1.07 7.54
C HIS A 97 20.33 0.76 7.60
N ALA A 98 21.15 1.54 6.89
CA ALA A 98 22.60 1.35 6.88
C ALA A 98 23.20 1.46 8.28
N GLY A 99 24.02 0.48 8.66
CA GLY A 99 24.70 0.43 9.94
C GLY A 99 23.85 -0.08 11.10
N LEU A 100 22.58 -0.41 10.90
CA LEU A 100 21.73 -1.00 11.93
C LEU A 100 22.03 -2.49 12.19
N GLY A 101 22.72 -3.14 11.27
CA GLY A 101 23.07 -4.56 11.36
C GLY A 101 21.85 -5.47 11.36
N ILE A 102 20.82 -5.12 10.61
CA ILE A 102 19.59 -5.92 10.47
C ILE A 102 19.92 -7.26 9.82
N THR A 103 19.51 -8.34 10.47
CA THR A 103 19.72 -9.70 10.01
C THR A 103 18.51 -10.26 9.27
N GLU A 104 18.70 -11.42 8.60
CA GLU A 104 17.59 -12.20 8.04
C GLU A 104 16.56 -12.58 9.10
N ILE A 105 17.00 -12.91 10.33
CA ILE A 105 16.11 -13.24 11.44
C ILE A 105 15.26 -12.04 11.86
N ASP A 106 15.87 -10.86 11.96
CA ASP A 106 15.12 -9.62 12.26
C ASP A 106 14.06 -9.35 11.20
N TRP A 107 14.44 -9.52 9.93
CA TRP A 107 13.52 -9.39 8.82
C TRP A 107 12.32 -10.33 8.94
N ASP A 108 12.57 -11.63 9.15
CA ASP A 108 11.52 -12.64 9.25
C ASP A 108 10.57 -12.39 10.43
N ILE A 109 11.10 -11.92 11.57
CA ILE A 109 10.29 -11.53 12.72
C ILE A 109 9.45 -10.30 12.40
N SER A 110 10.02 -9.29 11.73
CA SER A 110 9.28 -8.09 11.32
C SER A 110 8.13 -8.41 10.37
N VAL A 111 8.35 -9.31 9.41
CA VAL A 111 7.29 -9.79 8.49
C VAL A 111 6.18 -10.51 9.26
N LYS A 112 6.50 -11.32 10.26
CA LYS A 112 5.48 -11.95 11.13
C LYS A 112 4.62 -10.91 11.85
N HIS A 113 5.24 -9.84 12.38
CA HIS A 113 4.50 -8.73 12.99
C HIS A 113 3.60 -8.02 11.99
N LEU A 114 4.09 -7.78 10.77
CA LEU A 114 3.28 -7.16 9.72
C LEU A 114 2.09 -8.04 9.34
N VAL A 115 2.29 -9.35 9.15
CA VAL A 115 1.19 -10.29 8.88
C VAL A 115 0.16 -10.25 10.00
N ALA A 116 0.58 -10.32 11.27
CA ALA A 116 -0.31 -10.25 12.42
C ALA A 116 -1.08 -8.92 12.49
N THR A 117 -0.46 -7.82 12.09
CA THR A 117 -1.14 -6.52 11.96
C THR A 117 -2.20 -6.54 10.86
N LEU A 118 -1.86 -7.01 9.67
CA LEU A 118 -2.80 -7.09 8.54
C LEU A 118 -3.99 -8.00 8.87
N ASP A 119 -3.75 -9.11 9.59
CA ASP A 119 -4.81 -9.99 10.08
C ASP A 119 -5.72 -9.31 11.11
N LYS A 120 -5.15 -8.56 12.06
CA LYS A 120 -5.92 -7.78 13.04
C LYS A 120 -6.87 -6.78 12.38
N PHE A 121 -6.45 -6.15 11.29
CA PHE A 121 -7.28 -5.22 10.51
C PHE A 121 -8.16 -5.92 9.47
N SER A 122 -8.20 -7.25 9.46
CA SER A 122 -9.00 -8.06 8.52
C SER A 122 -8.74 -7.71 7.06
N VAL A 123 -7.49 -7.40 6.71
CA VAL A 123 -7.08 -7.10 5.34
C VAL A 123 -7.29 -8.35 4.48
N PRO A 124 -8.05 -8.26 3.36
CA PRO A 124 -8.34 -9.42 2.52
C PRO A 124 -7.04 -10.05 1.97
N ALA A 125 -7.05 -11.35 1.71
CA ALA A 125 -5.87 -12.12 1.30
C ALA A 125 -5.14 -11.51 0.11
N LYS A 126 -5.87 -11.08 -0.91
CA LYS A 126 -5.29 -10.45 -2.11
C LYS A 126 -4.50 -9.18 -1.79
N GLU A 127 -5.11 -8.26 -1.03
CA GLU A 127 -4.48 -7.01 -0.61
C GLU A 127 -3.28 -7.26 0.31
N LYS A 128 -3.38 -8.24 1.20
CA LYS A 128 -2.29 -8.68 2.06
C LYS A 128 -1.10 -9.19 1.25
N ASP A 129 -1.33 -10.05 0.25
CA ASP A 129 -0.29 -10.56 -0.63
C ASP A 129 0.40 -9.44 -1.42
N GLU A 130 -0.36 -8.46 -1.92
CA GLU A 130 0.18 -7.29 -2.62
C GLU A 130 1.05 -6.42 -1.68
N VAL A 131 0.62 -6.18 -0.43
CA VAL A 131 1.42 -5.46 0.57
C VAL A 131 2.71 -6.22 0.88
N LEU A 132 2.62 -7.52 1.16
CA LEU A 132 3.79 -8.35 1.47
C LEU A 132 4.78 -8.43 0.30
N ALA A 133 4.30 -8.49 -0.94
CA ALA A 133 5.15 -8.45 -2.13
C ALA A 133 5.90 -7.11 -2.24
N ALA A 134 5.20 -5.99 -2.03
CA ALA A 134 5.81 -4.66 -2.05
C ALA A 134 6.90 -4.53 -0.98
N ILE A 135 6.63 -4.94 0.26
CA ILE A 135 7.60 -4.91 1.36
C ILE A 135 8.78 -5.85 1.09
N SER A 136 8.54 -7.07 0.60
CA SER A 136 9.59 -8.04 0.28
C SER A 136 10.57 -7.53 -0.77
N SER A 137 10.15 -6.66 -1.67
CA SER A 137 11.03 -6.03 -2.65
C SER A 137 12.12 -5.15 -2.04
N LEU A 138 11.89 -4.66 -0.81
CA LEU A 138 12.80 -3.79 -0.05
C LEU A 138 13.83 -4.58 0.77
N LYS A 139 13.67 -5.89 0.92
CA LYS A 139 14.51 -6.72 1.77
C LYS A 139 16.01 -6.54 1.50
N LYS A 140 16.40 -6.53 0.22
CA LYS A 140 17.80 -6.38 -0.21
C LYS A 140 18.44 -5.05 0.20
N ASP A 141 17.63 -4.03 0.47
CA ASP A 141 18.08 -2.69 0.87
C ASP A 141 18.04 -2.51 2.39
N ILE A 142 17.43 -3.44 3.12
CA ILE A 142 17.21 -3.38 4.57
C ILE A 142 18.09 -4.38 5.31
N VAL A 143 18.20 -5.61 4.81
CA VAL A 143 18.99 -6.66 5.45
C VAL A 143 20.47 -6.47 5.11
N GLU A 144 21.30 -6.36 6.15
CA GLU A 144 22.75 -6.17 6.01
C GLU A 144 23.55 -7.45 6.28
N LYS A 145 22.98 -8.38 7.02
CA LYS A 145 23.66 -9.60 7.46
C LYS A 145 22.81 -10.83 7.18
N ALA A 146 23.43 -11.82 6.55
CA ALA A 146 22.84 -13.14 6.36
C ALA A 146 22.74 -13.89 7.70
#